data_4cfc660ef4cb950de623483d5f24072c
#
_entry.id   4cfc660ef4cb950de623483d5f24072c
#
_cell.length_a   1.000
_cell.length_b   1.000
_cell.length_c   1.000
_cell.angle_alpha   90.00
_cell.angle_beta   90.00
_cell.angle_gamma   90.00
#
_symmetry.space_group_name_H-M   'P 1'
#
loop_
_entity.id
_entity.type
_entity.pdbx_description
1 polymer ?
#
loop_
_entity_poly.entity_id
_entity_poly.type
_entity_poly.pdbx_seq_one_letter_code
_entity_poly.pdbx_strand_id
1 'polypeptide(L)' 'MKFNEIEIGYYFMFNGHKYVKNSKCSAQLIEKNKTRYFEQNEIIHVVLSEVN' A
#
# COMPACT_ATOMS: atom_id res chain seq x y z
N MET A 1 3.15 -8.47 -7.56
CA MET A 1 1.74 -8.23 -7.19
C MET A 1 1.39 -6.80 -7.54
N LYS A 2 0.18 -6.58 -8.02
CA LYS A 2 -0.26 -5.25 -8.42
C LYS A 2 -1.01 -4.57 -7.28
N PHE A 3 -0.95 -3.25 -7.26
CA PHE A 3 -1.62 -2.48 -6.21
C PHE A 3 -3.12 -2.81 -6.11
N ASN A 4 -3.78 -3.00 -7.26
CA ASN A 4 -5.23 -3.28 -7.24
C ASN A 4 -5.57 -4.65 -6.65
N GLU A 5 -4.58 -5.50 -6.44
CA GLU A 5 -4.81 -6.82 -5.84
C GLU A 5 -4.76 -6.78 -4.31
N ILE A 6 -4.38 -5.64 -3.73
CA ILE A 6 -4.31 -5.49 -2.28
C ILE A 6 -5.64 -4.94 -1.78
N GLU A 7 -6.13 -5.52 -0.68
CA GLU A 7 -7.35 -5.03 -0.03
C GLU A 7 -7.04 -3.80 0.81
N ILE A 8 -8.00 -2.89 0.92
CA ILE A 8 -7.88 -1.74 1.78
C ILE A 8 -7.67 -2.24 3.22
N GLY A 9 -6.70 -1.65 3.90
CA GLY A 9 -6.35 -2.03 5.26
C GLY A 9 -5.15 -2.95 5.35
N TYR A 10 -4.63 -3.40 4.21
CA TYR A 10 -3.44 -4.26 4.23
C TYR A 10 -2.17 -3.43 4.19
N TYR A 11 -1.15 -3.91 4.89
CA TYR A 11 0.20 -3.34 4.83
C TYR A 11 0.97 -3.97 3.69
N PHE A 12 1.80 -3.16 3.05
CA PHE A 12 2.70 -3.67 2.01
C PHE A 12 3.97 -2.84 1.98
N MET A 13 4.99 -3.37 1.29
CA MET A 13 6.26 -2.67 1.14
C MET A 13 6.36 -2.13 -0.28
N PHE A 14 6.86 -0.90 -0.41
CA PHE A 14 7.12 -0.29 -1.69
C PHE A 14 8.32 0.63 -1.55
N ASN A 15 9.35 0.44 -2.39
CA ASN A 15 10.59 1.21 -2.34
C ASN A 15 11.25 1.20 -0.96
N GLY A 16 11.16 0.08 -0.26
CA GLY A 16 11.77 -0.06 1.06
C GLY A 16 10.99 0.61 2.19
N HIS A 17 9.80 1.10 1.91
CA HIS A 17 8.96 1.75 2.92
C HIS A 17 7.67 0.99 3.12
N LYS A 18 7.14 1.06 4.34
CA LYS A 18 5.91 0.37 4.69
C LYS A 18 4.71 1.30 4.47
N TYR A 19 3.72 0.78 3.76
CA TYR A 19 2.48 1.51 3.46
C TYR A 19 1.28 0.71 3.94
N VAL A 20 0.17 1.40 4.15
CA VAL A 20 -1.12 0.75 4.34
C VAL A 20 -2.08 1.30 3.29
N LYS A 21 -2.74 0.39 2.55
CA LYS A 21 -3.70 0.81 1.54
C LYS A 21 -4.93 1.40 2.22
N ASN A 22 -5.23 2.65 1.92
CA ASN A 22 -6.34 3.36 2.57
C ASN A 22 -7.46 3.73 1.61
N SER A 23 -7.29 3.49 0.31
CA SER A 23 -8.34 3.69 -0.66
C SER A 23 -8.03 2.91 -1.91
N LYS A 24 -8.94 2.98 -2.89
CA LYS A 24 -8.79 2.27 -4.14
C LYS A 24 -7.51 2.65 -4.89
N CYS A 25 -7.08 3.90 -4.77
CA CYS A 25 -5.97 4.45 -5.54
C CYS A 25 -4.87 5.04 -4.69
N SER A 26 -4.89 4.83 -3.38
CA SER A 26 -3.89 5.46 -2.52
C SER A 26 -3.52 4.59 -1.34
N ALA A 27 -2.37 4.90 -0.77
CA ALA A 27 -1.89 4.26 0.44
C ALA A 27 -1.15 5.30 1.28
N GLN A 28 -1.11 5.05 2.56
CA GLN A 28 -0.46 5.94 3.50
C GLN A 28 0.92 5.42 3.85
N LEU A 29 1.92 6.28 3.74
CA LEU A 29 3.28 5.97 4.18
C LEU A 29 3.31 6.04 5.70
N ILE A 30 3.57 4.91 6.34
CA ILE A 30 3.44 4.80 7.80
C ILE A 30 4.39 5.75 8.52
N GLU A 31 5.65 5.76 8.12
CA GLU A 31 6.68 6.52 8.84
C GLU A 31 6.42 8.02 8.87
N LYS A 32 5.89 8.56 7.78
CA LYS A 32 5.74 10.01 7.63
C LYS A 32 4.29 10.47 7.62
N ASN A 33 3.37 9.55 7.77
CA ASN A 33 1.94 9.86 7.80
C ASN A 33 1.51 10.64 6.56
N LYS A 34 2.04 10.26 5.39
CA LYS A 34 1.73 10.92 4.12
C LYS A 34 1.01 9.96 3.20
N THR A 35 0.10 10.50 2.40
CA THR A 35 -0.63 9.72 1.42
C THR A 35 0.10 9.77 0.08
N ARG A 36 0.20 8.62 -0.57
CA ARG A 36 0.74 8.51 -1.91
C ARG A 36 -0.29 7.86 -2.81
N TYR A 37 -0.46 8.39 -4.00
CA TYR A 37 -1.37 7.80 -4.98
C TYR A 37 -0.63 6.75 -5.80
N PHE A 38 -1.32 5.65 -6.07
CA PHE A 38 -0.79 4.53 -6.82
C PHE A 38 -1.68 4.26 -8.03
N GLU A 39 -1.06 3.83 -9.12
CA GLU A 39 -1.83 3.32 -10.25
C GLU A 39 -2.27 1.90 -9.93
N GLN A 40 -3.41 1.49 -10.48
CA GLN A 40 -3.97 0.21 -10.11
C GLN A 40 -3.10 -0.98 -10.51
N ASN A 41 -2.38 -0.86 -11.60
CA ASN A 41 -1.49 -1.93 -12.04
C ASN A 41 -0.03 -1.69 -11.67
N GLU A 42 0.23 -0.78 -10.75
CA GLU A 42 1.58 -0.53 -10.27
C GLU A 42 2.06 -1.75 -9.47
N ILE A 43 3.32 -2.16 -9.73
CA ILE A 43 3.88 -3.34 -9.08
C ILE A 43 4.36 -2.99 -7.67
N ILE A 44 3.93 -3.76 -6.70
CA ILE A 44 4.39 -3.63 -5.33
C ILE A 44 5.02 -4.95 -4.89
N HIS A 45 5.78 -4.91 -3.80
CA HIS A 45 6.62 -6.07 -3.48
C HIS A 45 5.97 -7.10 -2.57
N VAL A 46 5.68 -6.73 -1.35
CA VAL A 46 5.25 -7.70 -0.35
C VAL A 46 4.04 -7.18 0.39
N VAL A 47 3.02 -8.00 0.46
CA VAL A 47 1.88 -7.73 1.33
C VAL A 47 2.21 -8.34 2.69
N LEU A 48 2.26 -7.51 3.73
CA LEU A 48 2.69 -7.96 5.04
C LEU A 48 1.54 -8.56 5.84
N SER A 49 0.49 -7.78 6.06
CA SER A 49 -0.63 -8.27 6.82
C SER A 49 -1.78 -7.29 6.77
N GLU A 50 -2.93 -7.79 7.21
CA GLU A 50 -4.13 -6.99 7.37
C GLU A 50 -3.99 -6.12 8.61
N VAL A 51 -4.56 -4.91 8.57
CA VAL A 51 -4.63 -4.04 9.73
C VAL A 51 -5.73 -4.54 10.65
N ASN A 52 -5.38 -4.76 11.88
CA ASN A 52 -6.37 -5.18 12.88
C ASN A 52 -6.64 -4.09 13.88
#